data_ad54c50cf0e85bddb9916e1a382e6937
#
_entry.id   ad54c50cf0e85bddb9916e1a382e6937
#
_cell.length_a   1.000
_cell.length_b   1.000
_cell.length_c   1.000
_cell.angle_alpha   90.00
_cell.angle_beta   90.00
_cell.angle_gamma   90.00
#
_symmetry.space_group_name_H-M   'P 1'
#
loop_
_entity.id
_entity.type
_entity.pdbx_description
1 polymer ?
#
loop_
_entity_poly.entity_id
_entity_poly.type
_entity_poly.pdbx_seq_one_letter_code
_entity_poly.pdbx_strand_id
1 'polypeptide(L)'
;MGIEKRLIEDANLTRGMQLATPERITKVIRDVLKGEAGARVKVYEQTCMRCGACAKACHFSLSHPDDAPYTPVAKLDKTIFKMVRESGKLNAEQMRGIAQIAHTECNMCRRCIHYCPVGVDIAYLMSLVRRICNKLGITPTFIQDTANSHSATFNQMWVR
;
A
#
# COMPACT_ATOMS: atom_id res chain seq x y z
N MET A 1 -10.88 -18.51 8.69
CA MET A 1 -11.93 -17.87 7.84
C MET A 1 -11.27 -16.75 7.07
N GLY A 2 -10.94 -17.00 5.80
CA GLY A 2 -10.00 -16.21 4.99
C GLY A 2 -10.43 -14.75 4.80
N ILE A 3 -9.43 -13.89 4.73
CA ILE A 3 -9.49 -12.44 4.49
C ILE A 3 -10.24 -12.08 3.19
N GLU A 4 -10.37 -13.01 2.27
CA GLU A 4 -11.10 -12.84 1.00
C GLU A 4 -12.58 -12.43 1.16
N LYS A 5 -13.19 -12.66 2.32
CA LYS A 5 -14.62 -12.34 2.57
C LYS A 5 -14.90 -10.98 3.20
N ARG A 6 -13.87 -10.15 3.47
CA ARG A 6 -14.07 -8.78 3.96
C ARG A 6 -13.59 -7.71 2.97
N LEU A 7 -13.77 -7.92 1.70
CA LEU A 7 -13.84 -6.83 0.74
C LEU A 7 -15.18 -6.12 1.00
N ILE A 8 -15.17 -5.23 1.98
CA ILE A 8 -16.27 -4.29 2.20
C ILE A 8 -16.48 -3.61 0.85
N GLU A 9 -17.71 -3.62 0.35
CA GLU A 9 -18.09 -2.88 -0.86
C GLU A 9 -17.97 -1.39 -0.55
N ASP A 10 -16.77 -0.86 -0.79
CA ASP A 10 -16.48 0.56 -0.61
C ASP A 10 -16.80 1.29 -1.93
N ALA A 11 -17.68 2.27 -1.85
CA ALA A 11 -18.17 3.00 -3.02
C ALA A 11 -17.03 3.72 -3.79
N ASN A 12 -16.05 4.28 -3.08
CA ASN A 12 -14.91 4.94 -3.72
C ASN A 12 -13.96 3.93 -4.37
N LEU A 13 -13.71 2.80 -3.75
CA LEU A 13 -12.92 1.73 -4.36
C LEU A 13 -13.58 1.25 -5.65
N THR A 14 -14.88 1.00 -5.62
CA THR A 14 -15.64 0.55 -6.80
C THR A 14 -15.59 1.59 -7.92
N ARG A 15 -15.83 2.87 -7.60
CA ARG A 15 -15.72 3.97 -8.57
C ARG A 15 -14.31 4.10 -9.14
N GLY A 16 -13.29 4.03 -8.29
CA GLY A 16 -11.90 4.10 -8.69
C GLY A 16 -11.50 2.97 -9.65
N MET A 17 -12.00 1.75 -9.40
CA MET A 17 -11.78 0.61 -10.28
C MET A 17 -12.37 0.79 -11.67
N GLN A 18 -13.57 1.37 -11.77
CA GLN A 18 -14.21 1.65 -13.06
C GLN A 18 -13.40 2.65 -13.91
N LEU A 19 -12.70 3.58 -13.26
CA LEU A 19 -11.87 4.59 -13.90
C LEU A 19 -10.42 4.13 -14.15
N ALA A 20 -10.00 3.02 -13.57
CA ALA A 20 -8.63 2.52 -13.62
C ALA A 20 -8.42 1.57 -14.80
N THR A 21 -8.27 2.12 -16.01
CA THR A 21 -7.86 1.33 -17.17
C THR A 21 -6.42 0.82 -17.03
N PRO A 22 -6.04 -0.31 -17.63
CA PRO A 22 -4.67 -0.84 -17.55
C PRO A 22 -3.60 0.16 -17.99
N GLU A 23 -3.88 0.97 -19.01
CA GLU A 23 -2.98 2.00 -19.51
C GLU A 23 -2.80 3.13 -18.48
N ARG A 24 -3.90 3.56 -17.83
CA ARG A 24 -3.87 4.57 -16.77
C ARG A 24 -3.11 4.07 -15.56
N ILE A 25 -3.32 2.81 -15.16
CA ILE A 25 -2.60 2.17 -14.06
C ILE A 25 -1.09 2.17 -14.36
N THR A 26 -0.70 1.65 -15.52
CA THR A 26 0.71 1.60 -15.94
C THR A 26 1.34 2.99 -15.97
N LYS A 27 0.64 3.98 -16.52
CA LYS A 27 1.10 5.36 -16.57
C LYS A 27 1.32 5.95 -15.17
N VAL A 28 0.33 5.83 -14.29
CA VAL A 28 0.42 6.38 -12.92
C VAL A 28 1.54 5.72 -12.12
N ILE A 29 1.68 4.40 -12.20
CA ILE A 29 2.78 3.68 -11.54
C ILE A 29 4.13 4.19 -12.05
N ARG A 30 4.30 4.29 -13.36
CA ARG A 30 5.53 4.80 -13.98
C ARG A 30 5.84 6.24 -13.58
N ASP A 31 4.82 7.10 -13.56
CA ASP A 31 4.98 8.52 -13.18
C ASP A 31 5.38 8.68 -11.70
N VAL A 32 4.82 7.88 -10.80
CA VAL A 32 5.17 7.93 -9.36
C VAL A 32 6.54 7.32 -9.10
N LEU A 33 6.89 6.25 -9.81
CA LEU A 33 8.18 5.56 -9.68
C LEU A 33 9.25 6.12 -10.63
N LYS A 34 9.06 7.33 -11.15
CA LYS A 34 10.07 8.02 -11.97
C LYS A 34 11.19 8.60 -11.10
N GLY A 35 12.42 8.56 -11.61
CA GLY A 35 13.58 9.17 -10.96
C GLY A 35 13.98 8.49 -9.64
N GLU A 36 14.31 9.28 -8.62
CA GLU A 36 14.85 8.80 -7.34
C GLU A 36 13.93 7.81 -6.62
N ALA A 37 12.62 8.04 -6.62
CA ALA A 37 11.67 7.14 -5.97
C ALA A 37 11.75 5.72 -6.57
N GLY A 38 11.77 5.60 -7.88
CA GLY A 38 11.88 4.31 -8.56
C GLY A 38 13.23 3.65 -8.36
N ALA A 39 14.32 4.41 -8.38
CA ALA A 39 15.66 3.91 -8.09
C ALA A 39 15.72 3.33 -6.67
N ARG A 40 15.19 4.04 -5.67
CA ARG A 40 15.13 3.59 -4.28
C ARG A 40 14.29 2.33 -4.11
N VAL A 41 13.13 2.25 -4.78
CA VAL A 41 12.30 1.04 -4.76
C VAL A 41 13.05 -0.16 -5.30
N LYS A 42 13.76 -0.03 -6.42
CA LYS A 42 14.57 -1.10 -7.01
C LYS A 42 15.70 -1.54 -6.07
N VAL A 43 16.41 -0.60 -5.46
CA VAL A 43 17.44 -0.91 -4.47
C VAL A 43 16.85 -1.71 -3.31
N TYR A 44 15.75 -1.26 -2.73
CA TYR A 44 15.10 -1.97 -1.63
C TYR A 44 14.55 -3.35 -2.03
N GLU A 45 14.04 -3.49 -3.25
CA GLU A 45 13.56 -4.77 -3.76
C GLU A 45 14.71 -5.79 -3.90
N GLN A 46 15.88 -5.33 -4.36
CA GLN A 46 17.08 -6.16 -4.53
C GLN A 46 17.78 -6.47 -3.20
N THR A 47 17.84 -5.51 -2.27
CA THR A 47 18.51 -5.70 -0.98
C THR A 47 17.66 -6.44 0.05
N CYS A 48 16.35 -6.48 -0.11
CA CYS A 48 15.45 -7.20 0.80
C CYS A 48 15.68 -8.71 0.73
N MET A 49 16.34 -9.26 1.75
CA MET A 49 16.63 -10.70 1.87
C MET A 49 15.41 -11.56 2.20
N ARG A 50 14.23 -10.96 2.37
CA ARG A 50 12.98 -11.65 2.77
C ARG A 50 13.11 -12.49 4.05
N CYS A 51 14.02 -12.11 4.95
CA CYS A 51 14.35 -12.84 6.18
C CYS A 51 13.24 -12.84 7.24
N GLY A 52 12.18 -12.03 7.09
CA GLY A 52 11.05 -11.98 8.01
C GLY A 52 11.30 -11.22 9.33
N ALA A 53 12.51 -10.72 9.61
CA ALA A 53 12.84 -10.05 10.89
C ALA A 53 11.89 -8.87 11.20
N CYS A 54 11.43 -8.14 10.18
CA CYS A 54 10.48 -7.04 10.31
C CYS A 54 9.10 -7.47 10.86
N ALA A 55 8.74 -8.74 10.75
CA ALA A 55 7.50 -9.30 11.29
C ALA A 55 7.44 -9.19 12.82
N LYS A 56 8.59 -9.33 13.50
CA LYS A 56 8.70 -9.25 14.96
C LYS A 56 8.30 -7.88 15.53
N ALA A 57 8.32 -6.83 14.72
CA ALA A 57 7.95 -5.47 15.13
C ALA A 57 6.54 -5.06 14.66
N CYS A 58 5.94 -5.79 13.74
CA CYS A 58 4.68 -5.41 13.13
C CYS A 58 3.49 -5.93 13.95
N HIS A 59 2.68 -5.00 14.52
CA HIS A 59 1.52 -5.40 15.30
C HIS A 59 0.46 -6.17 14.49
N PHE A 60 0.32 -5.88 13.19
CA PHE A 60 -0.54 -6.70 12.33
C PHE A 60 -0.04 -8.13 12.21
N SER A 61 1.27 -8.32 12.06
CA SER A 61 1.87 -9.65 12.01
C SER A 61 1.77 -10.38 13.36
N LEU A 62 1.99 -9.65 14.47
CA LEU A 62 1.88 -10.21 15.82
C LEU A 62 0.44 -10.57 16.21
N SER A 63 -0.55 -9.85 15.69
CA SER A 63 -1.97 -10.15 15.90
C SER A 63 -2.47 -11.32 15.04
N HIS A 64 -1.71 -11.71 14.02
CA HIS A 64 -2.04 -12.78 13.08
C HIS A 64 -0.81 -13.68 12.87
N PRO A 65 -0.35 -14.39 13.91
CA PRO A 65 0.93 -15.11 13.88
C PRO A 65 0.96 -16.23 12.84
N ASP A 66 -0.19 -16.84 12.57
CA ASP A 66 -0.32 -17.94 11.62
C ASP A 66 -0.56 -17.48 10.17
N ASP A 67 -0.71 -16.17 9.96
CA ASP A 67 -1.03 -15.57 8.67
C ASP A 67 0.18 -14.86 8.05
N ALA A 68 1.00 -15.58 7.30
CA ALA A 68 2.13 -15.04 6.57
C ALA A 68 1.84 -13.77 5.72
N PRO A 69 0.64 -13.58 5.14
CA PRO A 69 0.26 -12.38 4.40
C PRO A 69 0.40 -11.07 5.17
N TYR A 70 0.28 -11.08 6.51
CA TYR A 70 0.37 -9.86 7.33
C TYR A 70 1.79 -9.39 7.64
N THR A 71 2.80 -10.15 7.26
CA THR A 71 4.18 -9.73 7.47
C THR A 71 4.52 -8.51 6.61
N PRO A 72 5.35 -7.58 7.10
CA PRO A 72 5.73 -6.40 6.32
C PRO A 72 6.38 -6.74 4.97
N VAL A 73 7.19 -7.79 4.91
CA VAL A 73 7.80 -8.23 3.64
C VAL A 73 6.76 -8.76 2.66
N ALA A 74 5.78 -9.54 3.13
CA ALA A 74 4.70 -10.04 2.27
C ALA A 74 3.85 -8.90 1.70
N LYS A 75 3.59 -7.85 2.50
CA LYS A 75 2.90 -6.64 2.02
C LYS A 75 3.68 -5.95 0.89
N LEU A 76 5.01 -5.81 1.01
CA LEU A 76 5.84 -5.26 -0.06
C LEU A 76 5.81 -6.14 -1.31
N ASP A 77 5.94 -7.45 -1.16
CA ASP A 77 5.92 -8.39 -2.29
C ASP A 77 4.59 -8.37 -3.04
N LYS A 78 3.48 -8.21 -2.32
CA LYS A 78 2.14 -8.12 -2.90
C LYS A 78 1.79 -6.74 -3.46
N THR A 79 2.56 -5.70 -3.13
CA THR A 79 2.26 -4.31 -3.53
C THR A 79 3.38 -3.73 -4.40
N ILE A 80 4.27 -2.92 -3.82
CA ILE A 80 5.24 -2.12 -4.58
C ILE A 80 6.24 -2.98 -5.38
N PHE A 81 6.69 -4.09 -4.81
CA PHE A 81 7.62 -4.98 -5.51
C PHE A 81 6.94 -5.68 -6.68
N LYS A 82 5.67 -6.07 -6.52
CA LYS A 82 4.85 -6.57 -7.63
C LYS A 82 4.72 -5.53 -8.75
N MET A 83 4.43 -4.27 -8.42
CA MET A 83 4.35 -3.18 -9.39
C MET A 83 5.64 -3.04 -10.22
N VAL A 84 6.80 -3.18 -9.57
CA VAL A 84 8.10 -3.11 -10.25
C VAL A 84 8.35 -4.32 -11.12
N ARG A 85 8.16 -5.53 -10.59
CA ARG A 85 8.38 -6.78 -11.34
C ARG A 85 7.49 -6.89 -12.58
N GLU A 86 6.24 -6.47 -12.48
CA GLU A 86 5.30 -6.49 -13.58
C GLU A 86 5.35 -5.23 -14.46
N SER A 87 6.34 -4.35 -14.23
CA SER A 87 6.51 -3.10 -14.98
C SER A 87 5.25 -2.22 -15.01
N GLY A 88 4.46 -2.29 -13.95
CA GLY A 88 3.20 -1.58 -13.80
C GLY A 88 2.01 -2.18 -14.58
N LYS A 89 2.16 -3.34 -15.19
CA LYS A 89 1.09 -4.00 -15.95
C LYS A 89 0.15 -4.75 -15.00
N LEU A 90 -0.73 -4.00 -14.35
CA LEU A 90 -1.70 -4.51 -13.39
C LEU A 90 -3.13 -4.20 -13.87
N ASN A 91 -4.08 -5.02 -13.44
CA ASN A 91 -5.50 -4.76 -13.65
C ASN A 91 -6.15 -4.06 -12.44
N ALA A 92 -7.39 -3.59 -12.60
CA ALA A 92 -8.11 -2.85 -11.57
C ALA A 92 -8.33 -3.70 -10.30
N GLU A 93 -8.62 -4.99 -10.43
CA GLU A 93 -8.82 -5.88 -9.27
C GLU A 93 -7.55 -6.08 -8.46
N GLN A 94 -6.41 -6.24 -9.12
CA GLN A 94 -5.11 -6.28 -8.45
C GLN A 94 -4.83 -4.97 -7.71
N MET A 95 -5.15 -3.83 -8.33
CA MET A 95 -4.99 -2.52 -7.68
C MET A 95 -5.92 -2.35 -6.48
N ARG A 96 -7.14 -2.90 -6.52
CA ARG A 96 -8.04 -2.93 -5.36
C ARG A 96 -7.43 -3.70 -4.19
N GLY A 97 -6.92 -4.91 -4.44
CA GLY A 97 -6.23 -5.69 -3.40
C GLY A 97 -5.00 -4.97 -2.84
N ILE A 98 -4.23 -4.30 -3.69
CA ILE A 98 -3.09 -3.48 -3.28
C ILE A 98 -3.53 -2.30 -2.40
N ALA A 99 -4.61 -1.60 -2.76
CA ALA A 99 -5.17 -0.50 -1.98
C ALA A 99 -5.64 -0.97 -0.60
N GLN A 100 -6.28 -2.13 -0.53
CA GLN A 100 -6.67 -2.74 0.74
C GLN A 100 -5.46 -2.97 1.63
N ILE A 101 -4.43 -3.67 1.16
CA ILE A 101 -3.20 -3.90 1.92
C ILE A 101 -2.61 -2.57 2.41
N ALA A 102 -2.49 -1.59 1.52
CA ALA A 102 -1.87 -0.32 1.83
C ALA A 102 -2.62 0.49 2.89
N HIS A 103 -3.95 0.48 2.87
CA HIS A 103 -4.75 1.34 3.74
C HIS A 103 -5.24 0.64 5.01
N THR A 104 -5.47 -0.69 4.98
CA THR A 104 -6.03 -1.41 6.13
C THR A 104 -5.03 -2.28 6.89
N GLU A 105 -3.92 -2.69 6.26
CA GLU A 105 -2.97 -3.60 6.87
C GLU A 105 -1.64 -2.93 7.28
N CYS A 106 -1.48 -1.64 7.03
CA CYS A 106 -0.28 -0.89 7.39
C CYS A 106 -0.64 0.53 7.82
N ASN A 107 -0.29 0.91 9.04
CA ASN A 107 -0.46 2.29 9.53
C ASN A 107 0.82 3.14 9.40
N MET A 108 1.83 2.68 8.68
CA MET A 108 3.10 3.36 8.41
C MET A 108 3.87 3.80 9.69
N CYS A 109 3.76 3.05 10.77
CA CYS A 109 4.39 3.38 12.07
C CYS A 109 5.93 3.28 12.10
N ARG A 110 6.56 2.79 11.03
CA ARG A 110 8.02 2.64 10.83
C ARG A 110 8.73 1.67 11.79
N ARG A 111 8.05 0.99 12.70
CA ARG A 111 8.69 0.04 13.64
C ARG A 111 9.51 -1.04 12.92
N CYS A 112 9.05 -1.48 11.76
CA CYS A 112 9.68 -2.54 10.97
C CYS A 112 11.10 -2.18 10.46
N ILE A 113 11.42 -0.89 10.27
CA ILE A 113 12.76 -0.47 9.81
C ILE A 113 13.83 -0.76 10.85
N HIS A 114 13.50 -0.63 12.14
CA HIS A 114 14.44 -0.87 13.24
C HIS A 114 14.84 -2.34 13.38
N TYR A 115 14.04 -3.25 12.83
CA TYR A 115 14.31 -4.69 12.81
C TYR A 115 14.89 -5.18 11.48
N CYS A 116 14.99 -4.29 10.49
CA CYS A 116 15.52 -4.65 9.19
C CYS A 116 17.05 -4.54 9.17
N PRO A 117 17.80 -5.66 8.99
CA PRO A 117 19.26 -5.63 9.00
C PRO A 117 19.87 -4.81 7.87
N VAL A 118 19.12 -4.60 6.78
CA VAL A 118 19.55 -3.81 5.61
C VAL A 118 18.82 -2.46 5.49
N GLY A 119 18.05 -2.07 6.50
CA GLY A 119 17.45 -0.73 6.60
C GLY A 119 16.36 -0.43 5.57
N VAL A 120 15.61 -1.44 5.09
CA VAL A 120 14.49 -1.20 4.16
C VAL A 120 13.39 -0.39 4.84
N ASP A 121 13.12 0.83 4.36
CA ASP A 121 12.04 1.67 4.88
C ASP A 121 10.69 1.27 4.25
N ILE A 122 10.05 0.30 4.90
CA ILE A 122 8.75 -0.24 4.46
C ILE A 122 7.67 0.83 4.50
N ALA A 123 7.70 1.74 5.48
CA ALA A 123 6.70 2.81 5.57
C ALA A 123 6.80 3.79 4.40
N TYR A 124 8.02 4.13 3.99
CA TYR A 124 8.25 4.92 2.78
C TYR A 124 7.69 4.21 1.54
N LEU A 125 7.98 2.93 1.38
CA LEU A 125 7.47 2.15 0.26
C LEU A 125 5.94 2.09 0.25
N MET A 126 5.30 1.89 1.40
CA MET A 126 3.85 1.91 1.52
C MET A 126 3.25 3.29 1.27
N SER A 127 3.97 4.39 1.58
CA SER A 127 3.53 5.74 1.22
C SER A 127 3.48 5.95 -0.29
N LEU A 128 4.44 5.39 -1.04
CA LEU A 128 4.39 5.40 -2.51
C LEU A 128 3.20 4.60 -3.06
N VAL A 129 2.91 3.44 -2.46
CA VAL A 129 1.72 2.65 -2.83
C VAL A 129 0.44 3.46 -2.63
N ARG A 130 0.27 4.10 -1.47
CA ARG A 130 -0.89 4.97 -1.20
C ARG A 130 -0.97 6.14 -2.19
N ARG A 131 0.16 6.75 -2.52
CA ARG A 131 0.23 7.81 -3.53
C ARG A 131 -0.25 7.34 -4.90
N ILE A 132 0.11 6.12 -5.32
CA ILE A 132 -0.36 5.52 -6.57
C ILE A 132 -1.87 5.28 -6.50
N CYS A 133 -2.35 4.67 -5.42
CA CYS A 133 -3.78 4.42 -5.21
C CYS A 133 -4.59 5.71 -5.25
N ASN A 134 -4.15 6.77 -4.56
CA ASN A 134 -4.81 8.07 -4.55
C ASN A 134 -4.89 8.69 -5.95
N LYS A 135 -3.80 8.64 -6.72
CA LYS A 135 -3.79 9.15 -8.11
C LYS A 135 -4.72 8.37 -9.04
N LEU A 136 -4.98 7.11 -8.75
CA LEU A 136 -5.94 6.28 -9.48
C LEU A 136 -7.39 6.49 -9.01
N GLY A 137 -7.59 7.11 -7.85
CA GLY A 137 -8.89 7.22 -7.19
C GLY A 137 -9.33 5.94 -6.46
N ILE A 138 -8.41 4.99 -6.29
CA ILE A 138 -8.67 3.71 -5.59
C ILE A 138 -8.28 3.90 -4.12
N THR A 139 -9.06 4.68 -3.40
CA THR A 139 -8.85 5.01 -1.99
C THR A 139 -10.12 4.71 -1.21
N PRO A 140 -10.04 4.07 -0.02
CA PRO A 140 -11.21 3.83 0.81
C PRO A 140 -11.97 5.12 1.14
N THR A 141 -13.30 5.04 1.19
CA THR A 141 -14.19 6.19 1.43
C THR A 141 -13.80 6.95 2.69
N PHE A 142 -13.53 6.26 3.80
CA PHE A 142 -13.17 6.90 5.06
C PHE A 142 -11.89 7.74 4.99
N ILE A 143 -10.91 7.34 4.18
CA ILE A 143 -9.68 8.12 3.95
C ILE A 143 -9.99 9.36 3.10
N GLN A 144 -10.80 9.18 2.05
CA GLN A 144 -11.17 10.28 1.17
C GLN A 144 -11.99 11.34 1.92
N ASP A 145 -12.96 10.91 2.73
CA ASP A 145 -13.80 11.79 3.53
C ASP A 145 -12.99 12.57 4.58
N THR A 146 -12.02 11.89 5.22
CA THR A 146 -11.10 12.55 6.15
C THR A 146 -10.29 13.62 5.44
N ALA A 147 -9.75 13.32 4.26
CA ALA A 147 -8.96 14.28 3.48
C ALA A 147 -9.82 15.45 3.00
N ASN A 148 -11.04 15.20 2.54
CA ASN A 148 -11.99 16.22 2.09
C ASN A 148 -12.42 17.13 3.25
N SER A 149 -12.76 16.56 4.40
CA SER A 149 -13.12 17.31 5.61
C SER A 149 -11.97 18.19 6.06
N HIS A 150 -10.75 17.64 6.12
CA HIS A 150 -9.57 18.44 6.50
C HIS A 150 -9.30 19.58 5.51
N SER A 151 -9.44 19.33 4.20
CA SER A 151 -9.23 20.36 3.18
C SER A 151 -10.27 21.47 3.23
N ALA A 152 -11.52 21.14 3.60
CA ALA A 152 -12.63 22.10 3.64
C ALA A 152 -12.68 22.91 4.94
N THR A 153 -12.35 22.30 6.08
CA THR A 153 -12.59 22.87 7.41
C THR A 153 -11.32 23.08 8.23
N PHE A 154 -10.17 22.56 7.77
CA PHE A 154 -8.91 22.44 8.52
C PHE A 154 -9.04 21.67 9.84
N ASN A 155 -10.17 21.02 10.08
CA ASN A 155 -10.42 20.18 11.24
C ASN A 155 -10.29 18.70 10.90
N GLN A 156 -9.79 17.92 11.85
CA GLN A 156 -9.81 16.48 11.74
C GLN A 156 -11.22 15.96 12.12
N MET A 157 -11.62 14.83 11.57
CA MET A 157 -12.96 14.21 11.78
C MET A 157 -13.35 13.97 13.24
N TRP A 158 -12.40 13.99 14.14
CA TRP A 158 -12.58 13.72 15.57
C TRP A 158 -13.06 14.95 16.37
N VAL A 159 -13.10 16.10 15.75
CA VAL A 159 -13.59 17.34 16.39
C VAL A 159 -14.98 17.63 15.84
N ARG A 160 -15.99 17.14 16.55
CA ARG A 160 -17.37 17.57 16.40
C ARG A 160 -17.68 18.74 17.32
#